data_e6e2ec9eb9d2fd20fc3111c62746b8d5
#
_entry.id   e6e2ec9eb9d2fd20fc3111c62746b8d5
#
_cell.length_a   1.000
_cell.length_b   1.000
_cell.length_c   1.000
_cell.angle_alpha   90.00
_cell.angle_beta   90.00
_cell.angle_gamma   90.00
#
_symmetry.space_group_name_H-M   'P 1'
#
loop_
_entity.id
_entity.type
_entity.pdbx_description
1 polymer ?
#
loop_
_entity_poly.entity_id
_entity_poly.type
_entity_poly.pdbx_seq_one_letter_code
_entity_poly.pdbx_strand_id
1 'polypeptide(L)'
;MPSAIIVDDSPIMRTQIGKLLELAGFSVVAQAGNADRLMELYEEHRPDLITLDIVMPGRDGATAAAELRARYPQAIIVICTSLNTKDKIEICRRAGVKCYLLKPFNPDYAVSVFRRVLNYTREIPLPKFDDVPAPAGGNAVPRR
;
A
#
# COMPACT_ATOMS: atom_id res chain seq x y z
N MET A 1 3.24 -9.28 17.11
CA MET A 1 2.37 -9.40 15.94
C MET A 1 2.69 -8.27 14.97
N PRO A 2 2.89 -8.56 13.69
CA PRO A 2 3.19 -7.48 12.75
C PRO A 2 2.03 -6.49 12.66
N SER A 3 2.37 -5.23 12.44
CA SER A 3 1.39 -4.16 12.47
C SER A 3 1.32 -3.44 11.13
N ALA A 4 0.16 -2.85 10.87
CA ALA A 4 -0.07 -2.12 9.63
C ALA A 4 -0.87 -0.85 9.89
N ILE A 5 -0.64 0.14 9.03
CA ILE A 5 -1.41 1.39 9.00
C ILE A 5 -2.09 1.47 7.64
N ILE A 6 -3.33 1.93 7.62
CA ILE A 6 -4.10 2.11 6.40
C ILE A 6 -4.36 3.60 6.19
N VAL A 7 -3.99 4.11 5.01
CA VAL A 7 -4.25 5.50 4.64
C VAL A 7 -5.07 5.50 3.35
N ASP A 8 -6.35 5.84 3.46
CA ASP A 8 -7.29 5.82 2.34
C ASP A 8 -8.49 6.68 2.72
N ASP A 9 -8.96 7.53 1.82
CA ASP A 9 -10.07 8.44 2.13
C ASP A 9 -11.44 7.75 2.14
N SER A 10 -11.54 6.52 1.66
CA SER A 10 -12.79 5.76 1.63
C SER A 10 -12.92 4.88 2.87
N PRO A 11 -13.91 5.14 3.75
CA PRO A 11 -14.12 4.26 4.92
C PRO A 11 -14.41 2.82 4.53
N ILE A 12 -15.15 2.60 3.45
CA ILE A 12 -15.46 1.26 2.97
C ILE A 12 -14.16 0.55 2.56
N MET A 13 -13.29 1.26 1.85
CA MET A 13 -12.03 0.69 1.40
C MET A 13 -11.12 0.38 2.59
N ARG A 14 -11.08 1.27 3.60
CA ARG A 14 -10.29 0.99 4.80
C ARG A 14 -10.77 -0.29 5.49
N THR A 15 -12.08 -0.50 5.54
CA THR A 15 -12.62 -1.73 6.11
C THR A 15 -12.20 -2.96 5.31
N GLN A 16 -12.29 -2.88 3.99
CA GLN A 16 -11.90 -4.00 3.13
C GLN A 16 -10.42 -4.32 3.24
N ILE A 17 -9.58 -3.30 3.18
CA ILE A 17 -8.13 -3.49 3.31
C ILE A 17 -7.80 -4.06 4.68
N GLY A 18 -8.47 -3.57 5.72
CA GLY A 18 -8.25 -4.07 7.08
C GLY A 18 -8.51 -5.56 7.20
N LYS A 19 -9.60 -6.04 6.59
CA LYS A 19 -9.91 -7.47 6.61
C LYS A 19 -8.84 -8.29 5.89
N LEU A 20 -8.35 -7.78 4.76
CA LEU A 20 -7.32 -8.49 4.00
C LEU A 20 -5.99 -8.50 4.74
N LEU A 21 -5.66 -7.41 5.42
CA LEU A 21 -4.46 -7.36 6.26
C LEU A 21 -4.55 -8.35 7.41
N GLU A 22 -5.70 -8.44 8.05
CA GLU A 22 -5.90 -9.40 9.14
C GLU A 22 -5.77 -10.84 8.63
N LEU A 23 -6.32 -11.13 7.47
CA LEU A 23 -6.16 -12.44 6.86
C LEU A 23 -4.70 -12.75 6.56
N ALA A 24 -3.92 -11.74 6.27
CA ALA A 24 -2.50 -11.90 5.99
C ALA A 24 -1.64 -11.99 7.25
N GLY A 25 -2.24 -11.75 8.43
CA GLY A 25 -1.53 -11.87 9.70
C GLY A 25 -1.10 -10.55 10.33
N PHE A 26 -1.63 -9.42 9.85
CA PHE A 26 -1.30 -8.11 10.40
C PHE A 26 -2.35 -7.63 11.40
N SER A 27 -1.90 -6.82 12.35
CA SER A 27 -2.78 -6.07 13.25
C SER A 27 -2.83 -4.63 12.75
N VAL A 28 -4.02 -4.11 12.46
CA VAL A 28 -4.16 -2.72 12.03
C VAL A 28 -4.14 -1.84 13.25
N VAL A 29 -3.11 -1.01 13.38
CA VAL A 29 -2.90 -0.19 14.59
C VAL A 29 -3.35 1.25 14.41
N ALA A 30 -3.53 1.71 13.18
CA ALA A 30 -4.02 3.07 12.92
C ALA A 30 -4.58 3.15 11.51
N GLN A 31 -5.48 4.12 11.31
CA GLN A 31 -6.05 4.41 10.00
C GLN A 31 -6.16 5.91 9.84
N ALA A 32 -6.07 6.39 8.60
CA ALA A 32 -6.23 7.80 8.31
C ALA A 32 -6.92 7.98 6.97
N GLY A 33 -7.67 9.07 6.84
CA GLY A 33 -8.38 9.40 5.61
C GLY A 33 -7.60 10.30 4.65
N ASN A 34 -6.38 10.69 5.04
CA ASN A 34 -5.51 11.48 4.19
C ASN A 34 -4.06 11.26 4.63
N ALA A 35 -3.14 11.84 3.89
CA ALA A 35 -1.72 11.61 4.13
C ALA A 35 -1.05 12.66 5.03
N ASP A 36 -1.83 13.58 5.62
CA ASP A 36 -1.27 14.69 6.39
C ASP A 36 -0.46 14.23 7.58
N ARG A 37 -0.88 13.15 8.23
CA ARG A 37 -0.23 12.65 9.42
C ARG A 37 0.59 11.38 9.18
N LEU A 38 0.91 11.09 7.93
CA LEU A 38 1.61 9.83 7.61
C LEU A 38 2.93 9.71 8.36
N MET A 39 3.76 10.75 8.33
CA MET A 39 5.05 10.75 9.02
C MET A 39 4.89 10.54 10.52
N GLU A 40 3.95 11.28 11.11
CA GLU A 40 3.66 11.23 12.53
C GLU A 40 3.17 9.85 12.95
N LEU A 41 2.26 9.26 12.18
CA LEU A 41 1.74 7.93 12.46
C LEU A 41 2.84 6.88 12.35
N TYR A 42 3.72 7.02 11.37
CA TYR A 42 4.83 6.09 11.24
C TYR A 42 5.76 6.19 12.46
N GLU A 43 6.07 7.40 12.87
CA GLU A 43 6.96 7.60 14.02
C GLU A 43 6.36 7.06 15.31
N GLU A 44 5.05 7.21 15.46
CA GLU A 44 4.34 6.74 16.65
C GLU A 44 4.24 5.22 16.71
N HIS A 45 3.91 4.58 15.59
CA HIS A 45 3.58 3.16 15.59
C HIS A 45 4.67 2.26 15.01
N ARG A 46 5.56 2.80 14.20
CA ARG A 46 6.60 2.02 13.51
C ARG A 46 6.04 0.73 12.90
N PRO A 47 5.03 0.84 12.03
CA PRO A 47 4.39 -0.34 11.49
C PRO A 47 5.29 -1.13 10.55
N ASP A 48 4.97 -2.39 10.41
CA ASP A 48 5.67 -3.25 9.46
C ASP A 48 5.23 -3.00 8.02
N LEU A 49 4.04 -2.42 7.85
CA LEU A 49 3.47 -2.16 6.52
C LEU A 49 2.55 -0.96 6.57
N ILE A 50 2.61 -0.15 5.52
CA ILE A 50 1.64 0.93 5.31
C ILE A 50 0.97 0.66 3.97
N THR A 51 -0.38 0.65 3.94
CA THR A 51 -1.11 0.71 2.68
C THR A 51 -1.51 2.17 2.47
N LEU A 52 -1.27 2.69 1.28
CA LEU A 52 -1.44 4.12 1.02
C LEU A 52 -2.10 4.34 -0.33
N ASP A 53 -3.25 5.02 -0.32
CA ASP A 53 -3.86 5.52 -1.55
C ASP A 53 -3.18 6.84 -1.89
N ILE A 54 -2.76 6.99 -3.14
CA ILE A 54 -2.09 8.22 -3.57
C ILE A 54 -3.05 9.21 -4.23
N VAL A 55 -4.29 8.80 -4.47
CA VAL A 55 -5.30 9.68 -5.07
C VAL A 55 -6.32 10.02 -3.99
N MET A 56 -6.04 11.07 -3.23
CA MET A 56 -6.87 11.53 -2.12
C MET A 56 -6.92 13.04 -2.11
N PRO A 57 -7.99 13.63 -1.55
CA PRO A 57 -8.01 15.09 -1.34
C PRO A 57 -6.90 15.50 -0.39
N GLY A 58 -6.41 16.72 -0.56
CA GLY A 58 -5.42 17.29 0.32
C GLY A 58 -4.00 16.95 -0.12
N ARG A 59 -3.16 16.58 0.85
CA ARG A 59 -1.75 16.33 0.58
C ARG A 59 -1.56 15.17 -0.40
N ASP A 60 -0.68 15.36 -1.36
CA ASP A 60 -0.37 14.34 -2.34
C ASP A 60 0.26 13.11 -1.66
N GLY A 61 -0.40 11.96 -1.82
CA GLY A 61 0.07 10.71 -1.22
C GLY A 61 1.43 10.28 -1.75
N ALA A 62 1.70 10.51 -3.03
CA ALA A 62 3.00 10.13 -3.61
C ALA A 62 4.13 10.96 -2.98
N THR A 63 3.90 12.25 -2.79
CA THR A 63 4.88 13.11 -2.13
C THR A 63 5.09 12.67 -0.68
N ALA A 64 4.01 12.36 0.03
CA ALA A 64 4.10 11.89 1.41
C ALA A 64 4.89 10.58 1.50
N ALA A 65 4.65 9.66 0.57
CA ALA A 65 5.40 8.40 0.53
C ALA A 65 6.89 8.64 0.30
N ALA A 66 7.21 9.54 -0.64
CA ALA A 66 8.60 9.86 -0.92
C ALA A 66 9.30 10.47 0.29
N GLU A 67 8.63 11.39 0.98
CA GLU A 67 9.19 12.02 2.17
C GLU A 67 9.42 11.00 3.29
N LEU A 68 8.45 10.10 3.50
CA LEU A 68 8.60 9.08 4.51
C LEU A 68 9.77 8.16 4.20
N ARG A 69 9.88 7.71 2.96
CA ARG A 69 10.96 6.83 2.55
C ARG A 69 12.31 7.49 2.63
N ALA A 70 12.39 8.78 2.33
CA ALA A 70 13.65 9.52 2.44
C ALA A 70 14.14 9.55 3.89
N ARG A 71 13.23 9.71 4.83
CA ARG A 71 13.58 9.77 6.25
C ARG A 71 13.73 8.38 6.86
N TYR A 72 12.89 7.44 6.44
CA TYR A 72 12.89 6.07 6.97
C TYR A 72 12.98 5.08 5.82
N PRO A 73 14.19 4.81 5.32
CA PRO A 73 14.34 3.93 4.15
C PRO A 73 13.85 2.50 4.37
N GLN A 74 13.68 2.09 5.61
CA GLN A 74 13.18 0.76 5.93
C GLN A 74 11.65 0.68 5.90
N ALA A 75 10.94 1.81 5.79
CA ALA A 75 9.49 1.79 5.75
C ALA A 75 8.99 1.06 4.52
N ILE A 76 8.05 0.14 4.70
CA ILE A 76 7.46 -0.62 3.61
C ILE A 76 6.08 -0.08 3.31
N ILE A 77 5.89 0.38 2.10
CA ILE A 77 4.63 0.98 1.64
C ILE A 77 4.13 0.17 0.46
N VAL A 78 2.86 -0.23 0.52
CA VAL A 78 2.15 -0.80 -0.63
C VAL A 78 1.12 0.24 -1.07
N ILE A 79 1.26 0.73 -2.29
CA ILE A 79 0.33 1.71 -2.84
C ILE A 79 -0.94 0.99 -3.28
N CYS A 80 -2.11 1.51 -2.87
CA CYS A 80 -3.40 0.96 -3.25
C CYS A 80 -4.19 2.08 -3.93
N THR A 81 -4.26 2.06 -5.25
CA THR A 81 -4.87 3.17 -5.99
C THR A 81 -5.83 2.68 -7.06
N SER A 82 -6.84 3.49 -7.35
CA SER A 82 -7.84 3.15 -8.37
C SER A 82 -7.48 3.65 -9.75
N LEU A 83 -6.49 4.52 -9.87
CA LEU A 83 -6.14 5.13 -11.14
C LEU A 83 -4.74 4.78 -11.56
N ASN A 84 -4.58 4.67 -12.87
CA ASN A 84 -3.27 4.50 -13.47
C ASN A 84 -2.61 5.87 -13.56
N THR A 85 -2.06 6.34 -12.46
CA THR A 85 -1.40 7.63 -12.38
C THR A 85 0.10 7.41 -12.53
N LYS A 86 0.53 7.27 -13.78
CA LYS A 86 1.92 6.90 -14.07
C LYS A 86 2.94 7.82 -13.41
N ASP A 87 2.68 9.13 -13.46
CA ASP A 87 3.62 10.08 -12.90
C ASP A 87 3.78 9.91 -11.39
N LYS A 88 2.66 9.70 -10.69
CA LYS A 88 2.67 9.53 -9.24
C LYS A 88 3.27 8.20 -8.84
N ILE A 89 2.97 7.15 -9.60
CA ILE A 89 3.54 5.83 -9.37
C ILE A 89 5.05 5.89 -9.56
N GLU A 90 5.52 6.63 -10.57
CA GLU A 90 6.94 6.79 -10.82
C GLU A 90 7.66 7.49 -9.67
N ILE A 91 7.03 8.52 -9.08
CA ILE A 91 7.58 9.18 -7.89
C ILE A 91 7.75 8.16 -6.75
N CYS A 92 6.75 7.33 -6.53
CA CYS A 92 6.81 6.30 -5.50
C CYS A 92 7.90 5.28 -5.79
N ARG A 93 8.00 4.85 -7.04
CA ARG A 93 9.01 3.86 -7.44
C ARG A 93 10.42 4.39 -7.20
N ARG A 94 10.67 5.64 -7.56
CA ARG A 94 11.98 6.28 -7.34
C ARG A 94 12.29 6.41 -5.87
N ALA A 95 11.27 6.55 -5.03
CA ALA A 95 11.43 6.64 -3.59
C ALA A 95 11.70 5.29 -2.94
N GLY A 96 11.62 4.21 -3.71
CA GLY A 96 11.88 2.87 -3.19
C GLY A 96 10.64 2.08 -2.80
N VAL A 97 9.45 2.59 -3.13
CA VAL A 97 8.22 1.81 -2.98
C VAL A 97 8.26 0.67 -3.98
N LYS A 98 8.06 -0.56 -3.52
CA LYS A 98 8.32 -1.73 -4.33
C LYS A 98 7.10 -2.36 -4.97
N CYS A 99 5.91 -2.00 -4.51
CA CYS A 99 4.71 -2.67 -4.97
C CYS A 99 3.51 -1.75 -4.91
N TYR A 100 2.56 -1.97 -5.82
CA TYR A 100 1.27 -1.31 -5.73
C TYR A 100 0.17 -2.27 -6.13
N LEU A 101 -1.05 -1.98 -5.68
CA LEU A 101 -2.25 -2.72 -6.02
C LEU A 101 -3.22 -1.78 -6.70
N LEU A 102 -3.82 -2.22 -7.81
CA LEU A 102 -4.85 -1.44 -8.51
C LEU A 102 -6.22 -1.83 -7.99
N LYS A 103 -7.01 -0.84 -7.61
CA LYS A 103 -8.38 -1.05 -7.16
C LYS A 103 -9.31 -1.22 -8.37
N PRO A 104 -10.32 -2.08 -8.29
CA PRO A 104 -10.53 -3.07 -7.23
C PRO A 104 -9.54 -4.22 -7.40
N PHE A 105 -8.86 -4.57 -6.31
CA PHE A 105 -7.86 -5.63 -6.41
C PHE A 105 -8.47 -6.98 -6.05
N ASN A 106 -7.85 -8.03 -6.58
CA ASN A 106 -8.20 -9.40 -6.26
C ASN A 106 -7.83 -9.66 -4.79
N PRO A 107 -8.78 -10.11 -3.94
CA PRO A 107 -8.48 -10.33 -2.52
C PRO A 107 -7.34 -11.31 -2.29
N ASP A 108 -7.31 -12.40 -3.02
CA ASP A 108 -6.26 -13.41 -2.84
C ASP A 108 -4.90 -12.86 -3.20
N TYR A 109 -4.83 -12.09 -4.28
CA TYR A 109 -3.58 -11.46 -4.67
C TYR A 109 -3.13 -10.45 -3.62
N ALA A 110 -4.05 -9.63 -3.12
CA ALA A 110 -3.71 -8.65 -2.10
C ALA A 110 -3.17 -9.33 -0.85
N VAL A 111 -3.82 -10.39 -0.38
CA VAL A 111 -3.36 -11.14 0.78
C VAL A 111 -1.97 -11.72 0.52
N SER A 112 -1.72 -12.24 -0.69
CA SER A 112 -0.41 -12.79 -1.02
C SER A 112 0.68 -11.72 -0.98
N VAL A 113 0.37 -10.52 -1.46
CA VAL A 113 1.32 -9.40 -1.41
C VAL A 113 1.63 -9.04 0.04
N PHE A 114 0.60 -8.91 0.87
CA PHE A 114 0.80 -8.56 2.28
C PHE A 114 1.60 -9.64 3.01
N ARG A 115 1.35 -10.91 2.72
CA ARG A 115 2.12 -11.99 3.33
C ARG A 115 3.59 -11.95 2.94
N ARG A 116 3.90 -11.52 1.73
CA ARG A 116 5.29 -11.38 1.30
C ARG A 116 6.02 -10.33 2.12
N VAL A 117 5.30 -9.29 2.57
CA VAL A 117 5.91 -8.28 3.44
C VAL A 117 6.41 -8.92 4.73
N LEU A 118 5.64 -9.87 5.30
CA LEU A 118 6.05 -10.56 6.51
C LEU A 118 7.34 -11.34 6.34
N ASN A 119 7.62 -11.78 5.14
CA ASN A 119 8.81 -12.58 4.83
C ASN A 119 9.90 -11.79 4.15
N TYR A 120 9.72 -10.46 4.05
CA TYR A 120 10.65 -9.63 3.30
C TYR A 120 12.06 -9.69 3.85
N THR A 121 12.20 -9.78 5.18
CA THR A 121 13.50 -9.87 5.83
C THR A 121 14.21 -11.19 5.52
N ARG A 122 13.49 -12.13 4.93
CA ARG A 122 14.06 -13.42 4.53
C ARG A 122 14.46 -13.41 3.05
N GLU A 123 14.65 -12.23 2.49
CA GLU A 123 15.11 -12.05 1.11
C GLU A 123 14.10 -12.50 0.05
N ILE A 124 12.83 -12.56 0.41
CA ILE A 124 11.78 -12.82 -0.57
C ILE A 124 11.38 -11.49 -1.19
N PRO A 125 11.63 -11.26 -2.46
CA PRO A 125 11.33 -9.96 -3.05
C PRO A 125 9.83 -9.73 -3.12
N LEU A 126 9.42 -8.48 -2.90
CA LEU A 126 8.04 -8.08 -3.12
C LEU A 126 7.76 -8.03 -4.63
N PRO A 127 6.50 -8.22 -5.04
CA PRO A 127 6.14 -8.06 -6.44
C PRO A 127 6.53 -6.68 -6.93
N LYS A 128 7.12 -6.63 -8.11
CA LYS A 128 7.50 -5.36 -8.72
C LYS A 128 6.29 -4.71 -9.36
N PHE A 129 6.40 -3.42 -9.62
CA PHE A 129 5.33 -2.69 -10.28
C PHE A 129 4.87 -3.36 -11.56
N ASP A 130 5.81 -3.85 -12.36
CA ASP A 130 5.50 -4.44 -13.66
C ASP A 130 4.80 -5.80 -13.54
N ASP A 131 4.82 -6.40 -12.37
CA ASP A 131 4.22 -7.71 -12.13
C ASP A 131 2.80 -7.62 -11.56
N VAL A 132 2.27 -6.41 -11.44
CA VAL A 132 0.94 -6.21 -10.84
C VAL A 132 -0.14 -6.62 -11.84
N PRO A 133 -1.04 -7.53 -11.45
CA PRO A 133 -2.13 -7.91 -12.34
C PRO A 133 -3.13 -6.79 -12.53
N ALA A 134 -3.94 -6.89 -13.58
CA ALA A 134 -4.99 -5.93 -13.82
C ALA A 134 -5.97 -5.91 -12.65
N PRO A 135 -6.68 -4.77 -12.44
CA PRO A 135 -7.69 -4.71 -11.39
C PRO A 135 -8.70 -5.83 -11.51
N ALA A 136 -9.12 -6.36 -10.36
CA ALA A 136 -10.09 -7.43 -10.33
C ALA A 136 -11.48 -6.89 -10.62
N GLY A 137 -12.35 -7.77 -11.12
CA GLY A 137 -13.77 -7.52 -11.22
C GLY A 137 -14.21 -6.49 -12.24
N GLY A 138 -13.33 -5.95 -13.02
CA GLY A 138 -13.71 -5.02 -14.07
C GLY A 138 -14.16 -5.77 -15.30
N ASN A 139 -14.45 -5.02 -16.36
CA ASN A 139 -14.72 -5.61 -17.67
C ASN A 139 -13.44 -6.06 -18.31
N ALA A 140 -12.52 -6.47 -17.50
CA ALA A 140 -11.20 -6.81 -17.96
C ALA A 140 -11.25 -8.00 -18.91
N VAL A 141 -10.54 -7.88 -20.01
CA VAL A 141 -10.31 -8.99 -20.88
C VAL A 141 -9.45 -10.01 -20.13
N PRO A 142 -9.70 -11.30 -20.29
CA PRO A 142 -8.86 -12.30 -19.64
C PRO A 142 -7.39 -12.05 -19.92
N ARG A 143 -6.57 -12.25 -18.91
CA ARG A 143 -5.14 -12.01 -19.00
C ARG A 143 -4.45 -13.16 -19.71
N ARG A 144 -3.37 -12.86 -20.34
CA ARG A 144 -2.57 -13.82 -21.08
C ARG A 144 -1.25 -14.03 -20.41
#